data_d8916497c81cd35c66c384d6819dbcab
#
_entry.id   d8916497c81cd35c66c384d6819dbcab
#
_cell.length_a   1.000
_cell.length_b   1.000
_cell.length_c   1.000
_cell.angle_alpha   90.00
_cell.angle_beta   90.00
_cell.angle_gamma   90.00
#
_symmetry.space_group_name_H-M   'P 1'
#
loop_
_entity.id
_entity.type
_entity.pdbx_description
1 polymer ?
#
loop_
_entity_poly.entity_id
_entity_poly.type
_entity_poly.pdbx_seq_one_letter_code
_entity_poly.pdbx_strand_id
1 'polypeptide(L)'
;MMDIYKENRQKNLLIHFIVGLILLFVLRDIVGVAINKYFFLFYCTIFMMLGKHESIIYMLCFMMPLFNGLPGTYILLVALIVVIYKKKTLQKNAFIYIAVFAVLELIAALWYPNFDIVEYIGYLVFISWFFILLYDKSEKKLDKCLECFFFGVAVFCLVVIISGLLTAPSNWLDLFAKGWFRFGETNAAGGDIMRLRGNSNELAYYSVAGVGVGLLILKWKEKTSKIFTCILIGIIFVSGLLSLSRTFIVVMALVLALYIFSSLKSPKMFVAVAIMFTLILLAISKYLIKYPDLLLGFTARFSDSNMTTGGGRTTLSLQYLNSFFDMPRCFITGTGVTQYKDITGVYGSIHNMLIQVFVCYGFVFSIVFFVLMLKPLLGRKKTTVVSWLALIGVGVFVQTIQFINPYALMLPYVIAVYAVKIDLKEMDKK
;
A
#
# COMPACT_ATOMS: atom_id res chain seq x y z
N MET A 1 18.88 -33.61 5.66
CA MET A 1 19.48 -33.23 4.36
C MET A 1 18.39 -32.95 3.29
N MET A 2 17.40 -33.82 3.09
CA MET A 2 16.33 -33.62 2.07
C MET A 2 15.45 -32.39 2.28
N ASP A 3 15.19 -31.99 3.51
CA ASP A 3 14.37 -30.79 3.81
C ASP A 3 15.12 -29.47 3.56
N ILE A 4 16.42 -29.43 3.85
CA ILE A 4 17.29 -28.29 3.54
C ILE A 4 17.39 -28.11 2.01
N TYR A 5 17.52 -29.21 1.25
CA TYR A 5 17.53 -29.13 -0.22
C TYR A 5 16.20 -28.60 -0.78
N LYS A 6 15.06 -29.05 -0.23
CA LYS A 6 13.73 -28.56 -0.63
C LYS A 6 13.53 -27.09 -0.28
N GLU A 7 14.03 -26.62 0.84
CA GLU A 7 13.92 -25.23 1.25
C GLU A 7 14.77 -24.32 0.36
N ASN A 8 16.01 -24.69 0.08
CA ASN A 8 16.89 -23.97 -0.84
C ASN A 8 16.30 -23.88 -2.26
N ARG A 9 15.70 -24.98 -2.76
CA ARG A 9 15.01 -24.98 -4.06
C ARG A 9 13.86 -23.97 -4.11
N GLN A 10 13.05 -23.87 -3.06
CA GLN A 10 11.94 -22.91 -3.00
C GLN A 10 12.42 -21.46 -2.90
N LYS A 11 13.50 -21.20 -2.14
CA LYS A 11 14.14 -19.89 -2.07
C LYS A 11 14.66 -19.47 -3.43
N ASN A 12 15.38 -20.36 -4.13
CA ASN A 12 15.90 -20.08 -5.47
C ASN A 12 14.76 -19.83 -6.47
N LEU A 13 13.68 -20.60 -6.43
CA LEU A 13 12.52 -20.42 -7.28
C LEU A 13 11.89 -19.02 -7.08
N LEU A 14 11.74 -18.55 -5.83
CA LEU A 14 11.22 -17.22 -5.53
C LEU A 14 12.16 -16.11 -6.05
N ILE A 15 13.47 -16.27 -5.89
CA ILE A 15 14.46 -15.30 -6.38
C ILE A 15 14.38 -15.20 -7.90
N HIS A 16 14.39 -16.33 -8.62
CA HIS A 16 14.29 -16.33 -10.09
C HIS A 16 12.98 -15.72 -10.57
N PHE A 17 11.87 -15.97 -9.85
CA PHE A 17 10.60 -15.34 -10.15
C PHE A 17 10.66 -13.83 -10.01
N ILE A 18 11.17 -13.33 -8.87
CA ILE A 18 11.28 -11.88 -8.62
C ILE A 18 12.17 -11.23 -9.68
N VAL A 19 13.34 -11.80 -9.97
CA VAL A 19 14.26 -11.28 -10.99
C VAL A 19 13.59 -11.24 -12.36
N GLY A 20 12.94 -12.33 -12.79
CA GLY A 20 12.23 -12.37 -14.05
C GLY A 20 11.08 -11.36 -14.13
N LEU A 21 10.33 -11.18 -13.04
CA LEU A 21 9.27 -10.18 -13.00
C LEU A 21 9.81 -8.75 -13.09
N ILE A 22 10.92 -8.44 -12.40
CA ILE A 22 11.60 -7.14 -12.54
C ILE A 22 12.05 -6.91 -13.97
N LEU A 23 12.65 -7.92 -14.62
CA LEU A 23 13.06 -7.81 -16.02
C LEU A 23 11.87 -7.53 -16.93
N LEU A 24 10.73 -8.18 -16.72
CA LEU A 24 9.51 -7.92 -17.49
C LEU A 24 9.01 -6.47 -17.30
N PHE A 25 9.05 -5.92 -16.09
CA PHE A 25 8.71 -4.51 -15.84
C PHE A 25 9.71 -3.57 -16.52
N VAL A 26 11.02 -3.85 -16.42
CA VAL A 26 12.05 -3.05 -17.10
C VAL A 26 11.83 -3.05 -18.61
N LEU A 27 11.63 -4.21 -19.22
CA LEU A 27 11.38 -4.32 -20.65
C LEU A 27 10.11 -3.57 -21.08
N ARG A 28 9.01 -3.69 -20.32
CA ARG A 28 7.73 -3.07 -20.68
C ARG A 28 7.70 -1.57 -20.38
N ASP A 29 8.08 -1.17 -19.18
CA ASP A 29 7.83 0.18 -18.66
C ASP A 29 9.01 1.14 -18.90
N ILE A 30 10.24 0.61 -19.03
CA ILE A 30 11.45 1.41 -19.24
C ILE A 30 11.92 1.31 -20.70
N VAL A 31 12.08 0.09 -21.22
CA VAL A 31 12.54 -0.09 -22.62
C VAL A 31 11.40 0.14 -23.63
N GLY A 32 10.15 -0.03 -23.23
CA GLY A 32 8.99 0.24 -24.08
C GLY A 32 8.52 -0.96 -24.92
N VAL A 33 8.99 -2.17 -24.61
CA VAL A 33 8.54 -3.39 -25.29
C VAL A 33 7.05 -3.64 -25.01
N ALA A 34 6.27 -3.89 -26.04
CA ALA A 34 4.84 -4.17 -25.92
C ALA A 34 4.61 -5.57 -25.33
N ILE A 35 4.57 -5.70 -24.01
CA ILE A 35 4.29 -6.96 -23.32
C ILE A 35 2.82 -6.97 -22.89
N ASN A 36 2.06 -7.94 -23.40
CA ASN A 36 0.64 -8.11 -23.07
C ASN A 36 0.46 -8.47 -21.59
N LYS A 37 -0.59 -7.95 -20.95
CA LYS A 37 -0.94 -8.22 -19.54
C LYS A 37 -1.09 -9.70 -19.22
N TYR A 38 -1.58 -10.51 -20.17
CA TYR A 38 -1.77 -11.96 -19.99
C TYR A 38 -0.44 -12.72 -19.90
N PHE A 39 0.65 -12.18 -20.42
CA PHE A 39 1.98 -12.77 -20.25
C PHE A 39 2.41 -12.74 -18.79
N PHE A 40 2.14 -11.62 -18.09
CA PHE A 40 2.39 -11.53 -16.64
C PHE A 40 1.51 -12.52 -15.85
N LEU A 41 0.24 -12.67 -16.23
CA LEU A 41 -0.65 -13.65 -15.63
C LEU A 41 -0.11 -15.07 -15.81
N PHE A 42 0.30 -15.43 -17.02
CA PHE A 42 0.88 -16.74 -17.33
C PHE A 42 2.16 -16.99 -16.50
N TYR A 43 3.07 -16.02 -16.47
CA TYR A 43 4.32 -16.10 -15.71
C TYR A 43 4.06 -16.31 -14.21
N CYS A 44 3.15 -15.55 -13.62
CA CYS A 44 2.75 -15.72 -12.23
C CYS A 44 2.09 -17.07 -11.97
N THR A 45 1.25 -17.54 -12.89
CA THR A 45 0.56 -18.85 -12.76
C THR A 45 1.56 -19.99 -12.74
N ILE A 46 2.57 -20.01 -13.62
CA ILE A 46 3.64 -21.03 -13.60
C ILE A 46 4.33 -21.04 -12.23
N PHE A 47 4.70 -19.89 -11.71
CA PHE A 47 5.32 -19.81 -10.39
C PHE A 47 4.40 -20.36 -9.29
N MET A 48 3.11 -19.99 -9.30
CA MET A 48 2.14 -20.47 -8.31
C MET A 48 1.97 -21.99 -8.35
N MET A 49 2.00 -22.60 -9.53
CA MET A 49 1.91 -24.07 -9.69
C MET A 49 3.15 -24.77 -9.11
N LEU A 50 4.34 -24.22 -9.33
CA LEU A 50 5.62 -24.79 -8.90
C LEU A 50 5.94 -24.49 -7.41
N GLY A 51 5.52 -23.34 -6.91
CA GLY A 51 5.82 -22.85 -5.56
C GLY A 51 4.98 -23.53 -4.47
N LYS A 52 5.49 -23.55 -3.23
CA LYS A 52 4.68 -23.87 -2.05
C LYS A 52 3.72 -22.72 -1.74
N HIS A 53 2.66 -22.99 -0.96
CA HIS A 53 1.69 -21.94 -0.56
C HIS A 53 2.35 -20.73 0.09
N GLU A 54 3.41 -20.93 0.88
CA GLU A 54 4.17 -19.86 1.53
C GLU A 54 4.92 -18.97 0.52
N SER A 55 5.53 -19.59 -0.50
CA SER A 55 6.20 -18.85 -1.58
C SER A 55 5.21 -18.01 -2.38
N ILE A 56 3.95 -18.45 -2.52
CA ILE A 56 2.88 -17.68 -3.13
C ILE A 56 2.55 -16.44 -2.29
N ILE A 57 2.48 -16.57 -0.96
CA ILE A 57 2.26 -15.42 -0.07
C ILE A 57 3.41 -14.41 -0.18
N TYR A 58 4.67 -14.87 -0.20
CA TYR A 58 5.84 -13.97 -0.40
C TYR A 58 5.80 -13.27 -1.75
N MET A 59 5.44 -13.99 -2.82
CA MET A 59 5.20 -13.40 -4.13
C MET A 59 4.14 -12.31 -4.08
N LEU A 60 3.00 -12.58 -3.45
CA LEU A 60 1.92 -11.59 -3.31
C LEU A 60 2.38 -10.37 -2.52
N CYS A 61 3.12 -10.55 -1.42
CA CYS A 61 3.67 -9.43 -0.67
C CYS A 61 4.60 -8.56 -1.53
N PHE A 62 5.47 -9.18 -2.36
CA PHE A 62 6.31 -8.47 -3.31
C PHE A 62 5.49 -7.70 -4.37
N MET A 63 4.42 -8.31 -4.87
CA MET A 63 3.62 -7.77 -5.96
C MET A 63 2.59 -6.72 -5.53
N MET A 64 2.28 -6.60 -4.22
CA MET A 64 1.26 -5.65 -3.73
C MET A 64 1.38 -4.24 -4.32
N PRO A 65 2.54 -3.58 -4.33
CA PRO A 65 2.68 -2.25 -4.90
C PRO A 65 2.66 -2.23 -6.43
N LEU A 66 2.78 -3.39 -7.08
CA LEU A 66 2.87 -3.53 -8.53
C LEU A 66 1.53 -3.87 -9.20
N PHE A 67 0.47 -4.12 -8.42
CA PHE A 67 -0.83 -4.58 -8.96
C PHE A 67 -1.47 -3.61 -9.95
N ASN A 68 -1.22 -2.30 -9.83
CA ASN A 68 -1.76 -1.32 -10.77
C ASN A 68 -1.21 -1.45 -12.20
N GLY A 69 -0.05 -2.12 -12.37
CA GLY A 69 0.53 -2.43 -13.68
C GLY A 69 0.34 -3.88 -14.12
N LEU A 70 -0.48 -4.64 -13.41
CA LEU A 70 -0.71 -6.07 -13.63
C LEU A 70 -2.21 -6.38 -13.74
N PRO A 71 -2.60 -7.49 -14.34
CA PRO A 71 -3.97 -8.00 -14.25
C PRO A 71 -4.22 -8.56 -12.82
N GLY A 72 -4.17 -7.66 -11.81
CA GLY A 72 -4.09 -8.00 -10.39
C GLY A 72 -5.23 -8.89 -9.91
N THR A 73 -6.47 -8.59 -10.31
CA THR A 73 -7.65 -9.40 -9.94
C THR A 73 -7.51 -10.85 -10.41
N TYR A 74 -7.07 -11.07 -11.66
CA TYR A 74 -6.90 -12.42 -12.20
C TYR A 74 -5.75 -13.17 -11.52
N ILE A 75 -4.62 -12.50 -11.26
CA ILE A 75 -3.48 -13.08 -10.55
C ILE A 75 -3.89 -13.47 -9.13
N LEU A 76 -4.62 -12.61 -8.43
CA LEU A 76 -5.11 -12.88 -7.07
C LEU A 76 -6.15 -14.00 -7.06
N LEU A 77 -7.03 -14.07 -8.08
CA LEU A 77 -8.00 -15.17 -8.20
C LEU A 77 -7.29 -16.51 -8.39
N VAL A 78 -6.34 -16.59 -9.32
CA VAL A 78 -5.54 -17.82 -9.54
C VAL A 78 -4.77 -18.19 -8.26
N ALA A 79 -4.14 -17.21 -7.61
CA ALA A 79 -3.43 -17.43 -6.35
C ALA A 79 -4.37 -17.98 -5.26
N LEU A 80 -5.60 -17.46 -5.16
CA LEU A 80 -6.61 -17.92 -4.19
C LEU A 80 -6.96 -19.39 -4.43
N ILE A 81 -7.27 -19.75 -5.68
CA ILE A 81 -7.59 -21.13 -6.06
C ILE A 81 -6.43 -22.08 -5.72
N VAL A 82 -5.21 -21.70 -6.12
CA VAL A 82 -4.02 -22.55 -5.90
C VAL A 82 -3.69 -22.68 -4.41
N VAL A 83 -3.84 -21.61 -3.61
CA VAL A 83 -3.59 -21.65 -2.17
C VAL A 83 -4.63 -22.53 -1.46
N ILE A 84 -5.91 -22.40 -1.80
CA ILE A 84 -6.97 -23.28 -1.25
C ILE A 84 -6.66 -24.75 -1.57
N TYR A 85 -6.32 -25.04 -2.83
CA TYR A 85 -5.98 -26.38 -3.26
C TYR A 85 -4.77 -26.96 -2.50
N LYS A 86 -3.70 -26.17 -2.34
CA LYS A 86 -2.45 -26.64 -1.68
C LYS A 86 -2.56 -26.71 -0.16
N LYS A 87 -3.29 -25.78 0.47
CA LYS A 87 -3.42 -25.70 1.94
C LYS A 87 -4.53 -26.60 2.49
N LYS A 88 -5.44 -27.05 1.66
CA LYS A 88 -6.61 -27.90 1.97
C LYS A 88 -7.59 -27.34 3.01
N THR A 89 -7.20 -26.36 3.83
CA THR A 89 -8.08 -25.74 4.84
C THR A 89 -7.79 -24.26 4.96
N LEU A 90 -8.78 -23.43 4.71
CA LEU A 90 -8.77 -22.03 5.13
C LEU A 90 -9.09 -21.94 6.64
N GLN A 91 -8.59 -20.92 7.29
CA GLN A 91 -9.01 -20.67 8.67
C GLN A 91 -10.52 -20.37 8.71
N LYS A 92 -11.26 -21.13 9.51
CA LYS A 92 -12.73 -21.02 9.65
C LYS A 92 -13.18 -19.56 9.87
N ASN A 93 -12.45 -18.82 10.72
CA ASN A 93 -12.79 -17.43 11.01
C ASN A 93 -12.65 -16.52 9.78
N ALA A 94 -11.58 -16.65 8.98
CA ALA A 94 -11.42 -15.87 7.76
C ALA A 94 -12.55 -16.14 6.78
N PHE A 95 -12.93 -17.41 6.61
CA PHE A 95 -14.05 -17.79 5.74
C PHE A 95 -15.39 -17.16 6.18
N ILE A 96 -15.68 -17.16 7.47
CA ILE A 96 -16.90 -16.52 8.01
C ILE A 96 -16.90 -15.01 7.70
N TYR A 97 -15.77 -14.33 7.89
CA TYR A 97 -15.70 -12.89 7.64
C TYR A 97 -15.84 -12.56 6.15
N ILE A 98 -15.20 -13.36 5.29
CA ILE A 98 -15.39 -13.24 3.83
C ILE A 98 -16.85 -13.41 3.47
N ALA A 99 -17.52 -14.45 3.98
CA ALA A 99 -18.92 -14.72 3.70
C ALA A 99 -19.83 -13.57 4.15
N VAL A 100 -19.61 -12.99 5.33
CA VAL A 100 -20.39 -11.85 5.82
C VAL A 100 -20.29 -10.66 4.85
N PHE A 101 -19.08 -10.25 4.47
CA PHE A 101 -18.90 -9.11 3.60
C PHE A 101 -19.31 -9.39 2.16
N ALA A 102 -19.20 -10.64 1.68
CA ALA A 102 -19.76 -11.05 0.39
C ALA A 102 -21.29 -10.95 0.35
N VAL A 103 -21.97 -11.38 1.42
CA VAL A 103 -23.43 -11.29 1.52
C VAL A 103 -23.90 -9.83 1.61
N LEU A 104 -23.17 -8.98 2.35
CA LEU A 104 -23.49 -7.55 2.41
C LEU A 104 -23.42 -6.88 1.04
N GLU A 105 -22.42 -7.20 0.23
CA GLU A 105 -22.32 -6.68 -1.12
C GLU A 105 -23.45 -7.19 -2.02
N LEU A 106 -23.87 -8.46 -1.88
CA LEU A 106 -25.03 -8.99 -2.58
C LEU A 106 -26.33 -8.30 -2.14
N ILE A 107 -26.50 -8.00 -0.86
CA ILE A 107 -27.68 -7.28 -0.37
C ILE A 107 -27.73 -5.88 -1.00
N ALA A 108 -26.59 -5.18 -1.07
CA ALA A 108 -26.51 -3.89 -1.75
C ALA A 108 -26.91 -4.01 -3.24
N ALA A 109 -26.45 -5.08 -3.90
CA ALA A 109 -26.81 -5.37 -5.29
C ALA A 109 -28.31 -5.57 -5.53
N LEU A 110 -29.06 -6.11 -4.55
CA LEU A 110 -30.52 -6.25 -4.64
C LEU A 110 -31.27 -4.91 -4.65
N TRP A 111 -30.64 -3.86 -4.12
CA TRP A 111 -31.22 -2.52 -4.09
C TRP A 111 -30.93 -1.70 -5.35
N TYR A 112 -30.01 -2.17 -6.19
CA TYR A 112 -29.58 -1.45 -7.38
C TYR A 112 -29.49 -2.37 -8.61
N PRO A 113 -30.21 -2.08 -9.70
CA PRO A 113 -30.34 -2.99 -10.84
C PRO A 113 -29.09 -3.09 -11.74
N ASN A 114 -28.13 -2.17 -11.61
CA ASN A 114 -26.91 -2.14 -12.45
C ASN A 114 -25.76 -2.90 -11.81
N PHE A 115 -26.02 -4.13 -11.35
CA PHE A 115 -24.99 -4.97 -10.74
C PHE A 115 -23.95 -5.43 -11.77
N ASP A 116 -22.69 -5.06 -11.53
CA ASP A 116 -21.55 -5.56 -12.32
C ASP A 116 -20.91 -6.77 -11.63
N ILE A 117 -21.12 -7.94 -12.22
CA ILE A 117 -20.56 -9.22 -11.72
C ILE A 117 -19.04 -9.21 -11.73
N VAL A 118 -18.38 -8.49 -12.65
CA VAL A 118 -16.90 -8.45 -12.74
C VAL A 118 -16.33 -7.63 -11.60
N GLU A 119 -16.91 -6.48 -11.27
CA GLU A 119 -16.54 -5.68 -10.12
C GLU A 119 -16.78 -6.44 -8.81
N TYR A 120 -17.91 -7.13 -8.70
CA TYR A 120 -18.23 -7.97 -7.55
C TYR A 120 -17.20 -9.10 -7.35
N ILE A 121 -16.84 -9.82 -8.42
CA ILE A 121 -15.76 -10.83 -8.33
C ILE A 121 -14.43 -10.18 -7.92
N GLY A 122 -14.11 -9.01 -8.47
CA GLY A 122 -12.94 -8.24 -8.07
C GLY A 122 -12.93 -7.96 -6.56
N TYR A 123 -14.04 -7.43 -6.05
CA TYR A 123 -14.21 -7.18 -4.63
C TYR A 123 -14.05 -8.46 -3.80
N LEU A 124 -14.71 -9.56 -4.17
CA LEU A 124 -14.61 -10.83 -3.45
C LEU A 124 -13.18 -11.37 -3.37
N VAL A 125 -12.44 -11.25 -4.44
CA VAL A 125 -11.03 -11.70 -4.49
C VAL A 125 -10.18 -10.88 -3.52
N PHE A 126 -10.30 -9.55 -3.53
CA PHE A 126 -9.52 -8.69 -2.66
C PHE A 126 -9.91 -8.82 -1.19
N ILE A 127 -11.20 -8.85 -0.86
CA ILE A 127 -11.65 -9.03 0.54
C ILE A 127 -11.25 -10.41 1.07
N SER A 128 -11.24 -11.43 0.21
CA SER A 128 -10.77 -12.77 0.57
C SER A 128 -9.29 -12.74 0.94
N TRP A 129 -8.44 -12.14 0.11
CA TRP A 129 -7.01 -12.01 0.42
C TRP A 129 -6.76 -11.17 1.65
N PHE A 130 -7.52 -10.08 1.83
CA PHE A 130 -7.41 -9.24 3.01
C PHE A 130 -7.62 -10.06 4.29
N PHE A 131 -8.72 -10.82 4.41
CA PHE A 131 -8.99 -11.61 5.62
C PHE A 131 -8.11 -12.86 5.73
N ILE A 132 -7.78 -13.53 4.64
CA ILE A 132 -6.85 -14.69 4.66
C ILE A 132 -5.50 -14.28 5.22
N LEU A 133 -4.91 -13.20 4.71
CA LEU A 133 -3.61 -12.71 5.16
C LEU A 133 -3.69 -12.14 6.57
N LEU A 134 -4.71 -11.32 6.88
CA LEU A 134 -4.86 -10.67 8.19
C LEU A 134 -4.95 -11.69 9.34
N TYR A 135 -5.60 -12.83 9.09
CA TYR A 135 -5.83 -13.89 10.08
C TYR A 135 -4.90 -15.09 9.92
N ASP A 136 -3.90 -15.03 9.03
CA ASP A 136 -2.91 -16.11 8.94
C ASP A 136 -2.13 -16.23 10.26
N LYS A 137 -2.08 -17.47 10.79
CA LYS A 137 -1.42 -17.79 12.05
C LYS A 137 0.05 -18.20 11.88
N SER A 138 0.56 -18.27 10.67
CA SER A 138 1.94 -18.68 10.40
C SER A 138 2.93 -17.56 10.75
N GLU A 139 3.11 -17.26 12.03
CA GLU A 139 4.00 -16.20 12.53
C GLU A 139 5.47 -16.39 12.14
N LYS A 140 5.90 -17.63 11.86
CA LYS A 140 7.31 -17.98 11.61
C LYS A 140 7.94 -17.35 10.37
N LYS A 141 7.15 -16.66 9.52
CA LYS A 141 7.60 -16.17 8.21
C LYS A 141 7.20 -14.72 7.92
N LEU A 142 6.77 -13.99 8.94
CA LEU A 142 6.37 -12.59 8.79
C LEU A 142 7.54 -11.72 8.35
N ASP A 143 8.75 -12.03 8.82
CA ASP A 143 10.00 -11.38 8.39
C ASP A 143 10.18 -11.40 6.87
N LYS A 144 10.00 -12.58 6.25
CA LYS A 144 10.10 -12.73 4.79
C LYS A 144 8.98 -11.99 4.04
N CYS A 145 7.76 -11.97 4.58
CA CYS A 145 6.68 -11.17 4.00
C CYS A 145 7.02 -9.67 3.99
N LEU A 146 7.56 -9.16 5.10
CA LEU A 146 7.97 -7.76 5.21
C LEU A 146 9.13 -7.44 4.26
N GLU A 147 10.13 -8.32 4.18
CA GLU A 147 11.26 -8.15 3.24
C GLU A 147 10.79 -8.14 1.79
N CYS A 148 9.93 -9.08 1.40
CA CYS A 148 9.38 -9.14 0.06
C CYS A 148 8.55 -7.89 -0.28
N PHE A 149 7.70 -7.45 0.62
CA PHE A 149 6.93 -6.21 0.44
C PHE A 149 7.84 -4.99 0.31
N PHE A 150 8.80 -4.82 1.22
CA PHE A 150 9.74 -3.72 1.20
C PHE A 150 10.53 -3.65 -0.13
N PHE A 151 11.01 -4.80 -0.60
CA PHE A 151 11.70 -4.88 -1.88
C PHE A 151 10.76 -4.60 -3.06
N GLY A 152 9.51 -5.08 -3.01
CA GLY A 152 8.48 -4.77 -3.99
C GLY A 152 8.19 -3.27 -4.09
N VAL A 153 8.11 -2.57 -2.94
CA VAL A 153 7.96 -1.11 -2.90
C VAL A 153 9.16 -0.40 -3.52
N ALA A 154 10.39 -0.85 -3.23
CA ALA A 154 11.59 -0.26 -3.83
C ALA A 154 11.60 -0.40 -5.36
N VAL A 155 11.23 -1.59 -5.87
CA VAL A 155 11.11 -1.84 -7.31
C VAL A 155 10.01 -0.96 -7.93
N PHE A 156 8.85 -0.86 -7.30
CA PHE A 156 7.76 0.01 -7.73
C PHE A 156 8.22 1.47 -7.85
N CYS A 157 8.85 1.99 -6.81
CA CYS A 157 9.37 3.35 -6.78
C CYS A 157 10.39 3.60 -7.89
N LEU A 158 11.35 2.69 -8.08
CA LEU A 158 12.36 2.81 -9.13
C LEU A 158 11.74 2.81 -10.54
N VAL A 159 10.85 1.86 -10.82
CA VAL A 159 10.21 1.76 -12.14
C VAL A 159 9.36 2.99 -12.42
N VAL A 160 8.57 3.46 -11.45
CA VAL A 160 7.71 4.65 -11.60
C VAL A 160 8.55 5.92 -11.83
N ILE A 161 9.66 6.09 -11.11
CA ILE A 161 10.53 7.26 -11.31
C ILE A 161 11.23 7.21 -12.66
N ILE A 162 11.85 6.08 -13.00
CA ILE A 162 12.59 5.96 -14.26
C ILE A 162 11.63 6.12 -15.44
N SER A 163 10.49 5.42 -15.44
CA SER A 163 9.50 5.56 -16.51
C SER A 163 8.93 6.99 -16.57
N GLY A 164 8.70 7.61 -15.42
CA GLY A 164 8.27 9.01 -15.32
C GLY A 164 9.28 9.97 -15.92
N LEU A 165 10.57 9.79 -15.68
CA LEU A 165 11.65 10.60 -16.28
C LEU A 165 11.75 10.40 -17.81
N LEU A 166 11.62 9.16 -18.27
CA LEU A 166 11.71 8.84 -19.70
C LEU A 166 10.51 9.38 -20.50
N THR A 167 9.36 9.52 -19.89
CA THR A 167 8.13 10.03 -20.50
C THR A 167 7.84 11.49 -20.18
N ALA A 168 8.68 12.12 -19.34
CA ALA A 168 8.52 13.50 -18.92
C ALA A 168 8.68 14.48 -20.11
N PRO A 169 7.90 15.57 -20.16
CA PRO A 169 8.09 16.61 -21.13
C PRO A 169 9.46 17.30 -20.95
N SER A 170 10.00 17.92 -21.99
CA SER A 170 11.34 18.56 -21.96
C SER A 170 11.48 19.62 -20.85
N ASN A 171 10.38 20.28 -20.49
CA ASN A 171 10.30 21.30 -19.44
C ASN A 171 9.77 20.74 -18.09
N TRP A 172 9.94 19.43 -17.83
CA TRP A 172 9.37 18.77 -16.66
C TRP A 172 9.81 19.39 -15.32
N LEU A 173 11.04 19.94 -15.24
CA LEU A 173 11.53 20.61 -14.03
C LEU A 173 10.70 21.85 -13.69
N ASP A 174 10.36 22.67 -14.69
CA ASP A 174 9.51 23.85 -14.51
C ASP A 174 8.09 23.42 -14.11
N LEU A 175 7.55 22.38 -14.74
CA LEU A 175 6.24 21.87 -14.42
C LEU A 175 6.20 21.23 -13.03
N PHE A 176 7.28 20.55 -12.62
CA PHE A 176 7.43 20.02 -11.27
C PHE A 176 7.53 21.14 -10.24
N ALA A 177 8.34 22.18 -10.50
CA ALA A 177 8.45 23.36 -9.65
C ALA A 177 7.11 24.08 -9.47
N LYS A 178 6.25 24.10 -10.51
CA LYS A 178 4.89 24.65 -10.44
C LYS A 178 3.85 23.69 -9.85
N GLY A 179 4.23 22.45 -9.54
CA GLY A 179 3.33 21.41 -9.00
C GLY A 179 2.37 20.80 -10.04
N TRP A 180 2.61 21.07 -11.34
CA TRP A 180 1.79 20.57 -12.45
C TRP A 180 2.24 19.20 -12.96
N PHE A 181 3.51 18.85 -12.78
CA PHE A 181 4.05 17.52 -13.05
C PHE A 181 4.35 16.82 -11.72
N ARG A 182 3.96 15.55 -11.60
CA ARG A 182 4.18 14.73 -10.41
C ARG A 182 4.54 13.31 -10.84
N PHE A 183 5.50 12.75 -10.15
CA PHE A 183 5.82 11.34 -10.36
C PHE A 183 4.67 10.46 -9.83
N GLY A 184 4.38 9.40 -10.55
CA GLY A 184 3.23 8.53 -10.30
C GLY A 184 2.01 8.83 -11.18
N GLU A 185 1.87 10.05 -11.71
CA GLU A 185 0.84 10.39 -12.68
C GLU A 185 1.36 10.12 -14.08
N THR A 186 1.28 8.87 -14.54
CA THR A 186 1.67 8.52 -15.92
C THR A 186 0.44 8.46 -16.82
N ASN A 187 0.53 9.06 -18.01
CA ASN A 187 -0.46 8.90 -19.05
C ASN A 187 -0.51 7.44 -19.49
N ALA A 188 -1.63 6.82 -19.21
CA ALA A 188 -1.80 5.42 -19.44
C ALA A 188 -1.98 5.11 -20.93
N ALA A 189 -1.19 4.20 -21.45
CA ALA A 189 -1.58 3.45 -22.61
C ALA A 189 -2.79 2.58 -22.25
N GLY A 190 -3.93 2.82 -22.91
CA GLY A 190 -5.10 1.98 -22.78
C GLY A 190 -4.91 0.63 -23.46
N GLY A 191 -5.75 -0.36 -23.14
CA GLY A 191 -5.78 -1.64 -23.83
C GLY A 191 -5.01 -2.77 -23.16
N ASP A 192 -4.52 -3.72 -23.95
CA ASP A 192 -3.88 -4.95 -23.45
C ASP A 192 -2.48 -4.76 -22.88
N ILE A 193 -1.88 -3.59 -23.09
CA ILE A 193 -0.59 -3.22 -22.52
C ILE A 193 -0.86 -2.35 -21.31
N MET A 194 -1.01 -2.99 -20.16
CA MET A 194 -1.10 -2.30 -18.87
C MET A 194 0.30 -1.88 -18.45
N ARG A 195 0.62 -0.60 -18.49
CA ARG A 195 1.86 -0.08 -17.87
C ARG A 195 1.68 0.10 -16.36
N LEU A 196 2.80 0.04 -15.64
CA LEU A 196 2.78 0.32 -14.21
C LEU A 196 2.37 1.79 -14.02
N ARG A 197 1.15 1.96 -13.54
CA ARG A 197 0.58 3.26 -13.21
C ARG A 197 0.67 3.44 -11.71
N GLY A 198 1.04 4.62 -11.28
CA GLY A 198 0.72 5.09 -9.96
C GLY A 198 -0.15 6.33 -10.11
N ASN A 199 -1.08 6.51 -9.21
CA ASN A 199 -1.51 7.83 -8.81
C ASN A 199 -0.42 8.38 -7.89
N SER A 200 -0.09 9.65 -7.95
CA SER A 200 0.92 10.26 -7.07
C SER A 200 0.64 9.99 -5.59
N ASN A 201 -0.64 9.90 -5.19
CA ASN A 201 -1.00 9.52 -3.82
C ASN A 201 -0.75 8.05 -3.51
N GLU A 202 -0.86 7.14 -4.48
CA GLU A 202 -0.52 5.72 -4.29
C GLU A 202 0.98 5.52 -4.16
N LEU A 203 1.78 6.22 -4.98
CA LEU A 203 3.24 6.24 -4.83
C LEU A 203 3.61 6.70 -3.42
N ALA A 204 3.01 7.79 -2.95
CA ALA A 204 3.20 8.32 -1.61
C ALA A 204 2.79 7.31 -0.52
N TYR A 205 1.66 6.65 -0.68
CA TYR A 205 1.11 5.67 0.26
C TYR A 205 2.02 4.44 0.41
N TYR A 206 2.42 3.83 -0.71
CA TYR A 206 3.37 2.73 -0.69
C TYR A 206 4.74 3.16 -0.14
N SER A 207 5.17 4.39 -0.43
CA SER A 207 6.42 4.93 0.13
C SER A 207 6.37 5.04 1.65
N VAL A 208 5.26 5.51 2.23
CA VAL A 208 5.07 5.56 3.69
C VAL A 208 5.13 4.15 4.30
N ALA A 209 4.38 3.21 3.73
CA ALA A 209 4.37 1.83 4.20
C ALA A 209 5.78 1.19 4.07
N GLY A 210 6.44 1.40 2.94
CA GLY A 210 7.79 0.88 2.68
C GLY A 210 8.85 1.44 3.62
N VAL A 211 8.85 2.75 3.87
CA VAL A 211 9.79 3.35 4.84
C VAL A 211 9.52 2.81 6.25
N GLY A 212 8.25 2.75 6.69
CA GLY A 212 7.91 2.22 8.00
C GLY A 212 8.37 0.77 8.21
N VAL A 213 8.17 -0.09 7.20
CA VAL A 213 8.67 -1.47 7.20
C VAL A 213 10.20 -1.52 7.13
N GLY A 214 10.82 -0.69 6.29
CA GLY A 214 12.29 -0.63 6.14
C GLY A 214 12.98 -0.25 7.44
N LEU A 215 12.46 0.74 8.17
CA LEU A 215 12.97 1.15 9.49
C LEU A 215 12.89 0.00 10.52
N LEU A 216 11.85 -0.82 10.44
CA LEU A 216 11.74 -2.01 11.28
C LEU A 216 12.77 -3.07 10.86
N ILE A 217 12.94 -3.34 9.55
CA ILE A 217 13.92 -4.31 9.02
C ILE A 217 15.34 -3.97 9.46
N LEU A 218 15.71 -2.69 9.56
CA LEU A 218 17.03 -2.26 10.05
C LEU A 218 17.36 -2.76 11.46
N LYS A 219 16.35 -3.15 12.28
CA LYS A 219 16.59 -3.63 13.65
C LYS A 219 17.20 -5.02 13.70
N TRP A 220 16.94 -5.89 12.70
CA TRP A 220 17.46 -7.28 12.73
C TRP A 220 18.45 -7.63 11.61
N LYS A 221 18.75 -6.70 10.69
CA LYS A 221 19.72 -6.98 9.62
C LYS A 221 21.16 -6.86 10.10
N GLU A 222 22.06 -7.65 9.50
CA GLU A 222 23.48 -7.53 9.66
C GLU A 222 24.04 -6.24 9.04
N LYS A 223 25.26 -5.82 9.43
CA LYS A 223 25.85 -4.54 9.06
C LYS A 223 25.82 -4.26 7.55
N THR A 224 26.26 -5.21 6.73
CA THR A 224 26.28 -5.05 5.25
C THR A 224 24.89 -4.92 4.66
N SER A 225 23.94 -5.76 5.10
CA SER A 225 22.54 -5.68 4.70
C SER A 225 21.84 -4.40 5.19
N LYS A 226 22.29 -3.79 6.30
CA LYS A 226 21.78 -2.50 6.79
C LYS A 226 22.07 -1.38 5.80
N ILE A 227 23.28 -1.31 5.26
CA ILE A 227 23.65 -0.28 4.27
C ILE A 227 22.74 -0.36 3.06
N PHE A 228 22.55 -1.57 2.50
CA PHE A 228 21.67 -1.79 1.38
C PHE A 228 20.21 -1.39 1.71
N THR A 229 19.72 -1.78 2.90
CA THR A 229 18.37 -1.40 3.37
C THR A 229 18.24 0.11 3.51
N CYS A 230 19.25 0.83 4.03
CA CYS A 230 19.25 2.29 4.11
C CYS A 230 19.18 2.94 2.72
N ILE A 231 19.92 2.42 1.74
CA ILE A 231 19.86 2.91 0.35
C ILE A 231 18.44 2.76 -0.20
N LEU A 232 17.82 1.60 -0.03
CA LEU A 232 16.45 1.37 -0.50
C LEU A 232 15.43 2.27 0.23
N ILE A 233 15.58 2.48 1.55
CA ILE A 233 14.74 3.45 2.29
C ILE A 233 14.91 4.85 1.70
N GLY A 234 16.12 5.26 1.38
CA GLY A 234 16.41 6.55 0.74
C GLY A 234 15.71 6.68 -0.61
N ILE A 235 15.78 5.67 -1.45
CA ILE A 235 15.08 5.63 -2.75
C ILE A 235 13.57 5.75 -2.56
N ILE A 236 12.98 4.96 -1.66
CA ILE A 236 11.54 4.98 -1.38
C ILE A 236 11.12 6.35 -0.83
N PHE A 237 11.89 6.92 0.08
CA PHE A 237 11.62 8.23 0.67
C PHE A 237 11.65 9.34 -0.38
N VAL A 238 12.69 9.37 -1.22
CA VAL A 238 12.80 10.35 -2.33
C VAL A 238 11.64 10.20 -3.30
N SER A 239 11.23 8.97 -3.62
CA SER A 239 10.08 8.69 -4.47
C SER A 239 8.79 9.28 -3.91
N GLY A 240 8.57 9.14 -2.60
CA GLY A 240 7.44 9.75 -1.91
C GLY A 240 7.48 11.28 -1.95
N LEU A 241 8.64 11.91 -1.83
CA LEU A 241 8.79 13.37 -2.00
C LEU A 241 8.46 13.81 -3.42
N LEU A 242 8.95 13.08 -4.42
CA LEU A 242 8.70 13.38 -5.84
C LEU A 242 7.23 13.23 -6.24
N SER A 243 6.43 12.52 -5.45
CA SER A 243 4.96 12.46 -5.63
C SER A 243 4.25 13.79 -5.36
N LEU A 244 4.92 14.77 -4.70
CA LEU A 244 4.36 16.03 -4.22
C LEU A 244 3.07 15.86 -3.40
N SER A 245 2.92 14.73 -2.71
CA SER A 245 1.76 14.49 -1.84
C SER A 245 1.93 15.19 -0.51
N ARG A 246 0.99 16.11 -0.17
CA ARG A 246 0.97 16.81 1.13
C ARG A 246 0.90 15.82 2.28
N THR A 247 0.06 14.80 2.14
CA THR A 247 -0.11 13.75 3.16
C THR A 247 1.20 13.00 3.40
N PHE A 248 1.98 12.73 2.34
CA PHE A 248 3.28 12.09 2.49
C PHE A 248 4.20 12.87 3.43
N ILE A 249 4.31 14.18 3.23
CA ILE A 249 5.20 15.03 4.03
C ILE A 249 4.81 14.99 5.52
N VAL A 250 3.50 15.17 5.80
CA VAL A 250 3.00 15.18 7.18
C VAL A 250 3.18 13.83 7.85
N VAL A 251 2.80 12.74 7.17
CA VAL A 251 2.88 11.39 7.71
C VAL A 251 4.33 10.95 7.88
N MET A 252 5.21 11.27 6.93
CA MET A 252 6.63 10.93 7.05
C MET A 252 7.32 11.72 8.15
N ALA A 253 6.98 13.00 8.35
CA ALA A 253 7.48 13.77 9.49
C ALA A 253 7.08 13.09 10.81
N LEU A 254 5.83 12.64 10.95
CA LEU A 254 5.36 11.90 12.12
C LEU A 254 6.13 10.57 12.31
N VAL A 255 6.24 9.76 11.25
CA VAL A 255 6.92 8.45 11.29
C VAL A 255 8.40 8.61 11.67
N LEU A 256 9.10 9.56 11.06
CA LEU A 256 10.50 9.83 11.36
C LEU A 256 10.69 10.39 12.77
N ALA A 257 9.82 11.31 13.21
CA ALA A 257 9.86 11.81 14.58
C ALA A 257 9.71 10.66 15.59
N LEU A 258 8.69 9.80 15.43
CA LEU A 258 8.49 8.63 16.30
C LEU A 258 9.68 7.66 16.28
N TYR A 259 10.28 7.44 15.10
CA TYR A 259 11.49 6.61 14.97
C TYR A 259 12.67 7.20 15.75
N ILE A 260 12.93 8.50 15.55
CA ILE A 260 14.00 9.23 16.25
C ILE A 260 13.77 9.17 17.75
N PHE A 261 12.57 9.54 18.24
CA PHE A 261 12.24 9.48 19.66
C PHE A 261 12.41 8.07 20.26
N SER A 262 12.00 7.03 19.53
CA SER A 262 12.15 5.64 19.98
C SER A 262 13.59 5.15 20.01
N SER A 263 14.49 5.81 19.28
CA SER A 263 15.90 5.45 19.18
C SER A 263 16.79 6.22 20.14
N LEU A 264 16.31 7.28 20.75
CA LEU A 264 17.05 8.12 21.68
C LEU A 264 17.21 7.43 23.04
N LYS A 265 18.45 7.08 23.37
CA LYS A 265 18.79 6.42 24.63
C LYS A 265 19.13 7.39 25.77
N SER A 266 19.36 8.67 25.46
CA SER A 266 19.73 9.67 26.45
C SER A 266 19.29 11.08 26.07
N PRO A 267 19.04 11.99 27.04
CA PRO A 267 18.71 13.39 26.77
C PRO A 267 19.76 14.12 25.92
N LYS A 268 21.05 13.79 26.11
CA LYS A 268 22.14 14.37 25.32
C LYS A 268 22.02 14.04 23.82
N MET A 269 21.62 12.80 23.51
CA MET A 269 21.41 12.36 22.14
C MET A 269 20.19 13.04 21.51
N PHE A 270 19.14 13.32 22.29
CA PHE A 270 18.00 14.12 21.86
C PHE A 270 18.43 15.53 21.46
N VAL A 271 19.18 16.22 22.31
CA VAL A 271 19.69 17.58 22.02
C VAL A 271 20.58 17.58 20.77
N ALA A 272 21.49 16.61 20.62
CA ALA A 272 22.34 16.50 19.45
C ALA A 272 21.53 16.33 18.15
N VAL A 273 20.51 15.44 18.16
CA VAL A 273 19.61 15.24 17.01
C VAL A 273 18.79 16.49 16.72
N ALA A 274 18.27 17.17 17.74
CA ALA A 274 17.52 18.41 17.57
C ALA A 274 18.40 19.50 16.95
N ILE A 275 19.64 19.68 17.42
CA ILE A 275 20.60 20.63 16.85
C ILE A 275 20.90 20.28 15.39
N MET A 276 21.21 19.01 15.08
CA MET A 276 21.48 18.55 13.73
C MET A 276 20.29 18.81 12.80
N PHE A 277 19.07 18.52 13.25
CA PHE A 277 17.84 18.78 12.48
C PHE A 277 17.64 20.27 12.23
N THR A 278 17.87 21.11 13.24
CA THR A 278 17.80 22.58 13.09
C THR A 278 18.83 23.10 12.09
N LEU A 279 20.07 22.60 12.14
CA LEU A 279 21.12 22.96 11.18
C LEU A 279 20.76 22.53 9.75
N ILE A 280 20.19 21.36 9.57
CA ILE A 280 19.71 20.89 8.27
C ILE A 280 18.56 21.79 7.77
N LEU A 281 17.60 22.13 8.62
CA LEU A 281 16.51 23.04 8.25
C LEU A 281 17.04 24.44 7.86
N LEU A 282 18.02 24.95 8.60
CA LEU A 282 18.66 26.23 8.26
C LEU A 282 19.45 26.16 6.95
N ALA A 283 20.15 25.06 6.68
CA ALA A 283 20.83 24.85 5.40
C ALA A 283 19.85 24.78 4.23
N ILE A 284 18.77 24.00 4.42
CA ILE A 284 17.66 23.90 3.43
C ILE A 284 17.02 25.26 3.21
N SER A 285 16.69 26.01 4.28
CA SER A 285 16.06 27.33 4.15
C SER A 285 16.95 28.31 3.40
N LYS A 286 18.27 28.35 3.67
CA LYS A 286 19.21 29.17 2.91
C LYS A 286 19.29 28.78 1.43
N TYR A 287 19.27 27.47 1.14
CA TYR A 287 19.26 26.97 -0.23
C TYR A 287 17.98 27.34 -0.98
N LEU A 288 16.84 27.26 -0.29
CA LEU A 288 15.53 27.58 -0.82
C LEU A 288 15.33 29.08 -1.03
N ILE A 289 15.91 29.94 -0.17
CA ILE A 289 15.93 31.41 -0.38
C ILE A 289 16.73 31.73 -1.66
N LYS A 290 17.79 31.00 -1.94
CA LYS A 290 18.60 31.17 -3.16
C LYS A 290 17.92 30.67 -4.43
N TYR A 291 17.06 29.65 -4.30
CA TYR A 291 16.35 29.00 -5.41
C TYR A 291 14.85 28.88 -5.09
N PRO A 292 14.11 30.02 -5.04
CA PRO A 292 12.71 30.04 -4.61
C PRO A 292 11.81 29.19 -5.51
N ASP A 293 12.16 29.06 -6.79
CA ASP A 293 11.37 28.30 -7.78
C ASP A 293 11.27 26.81 -7.45
N LEU A 294 12.26 26.23 -6.75
CA LEU A 294 12.22 24.83 -6.32
C LEU A 294 11.12 24.57 -5.29
N LEU A 295 10.74 25.60 -4.52
CA LEU A 295 9.65 25.50 -3.53
C LEU A 295 8.28 25.82 -4.10
N LEU A 296 8.19 26.48 -5.25
CA LEU A 296 6.91 26.91 -5.79
C LEU A 296 5.92 25.76 -5.94
N GLY A 297 6.38 24.57 -6.37
CA GLY A 297 5.55 23.38 -6.47
C GLY A 297 4.99 22.90 -5.13
N PHE A 298 5.81 22.97 -4.07
CA PHE A 298 5.36 22.65 -2.71
C PHE A 298 4.52 23.76 -2.11
N THR A 299 4.98 25.01 -2.15
CA THR A 299 4.29 26.16 -1.57
C THR A 299 2.97 26.48 -2.28
N ALA A 300 2.91 26.39 -3.61
CA ALA A 300 1.68 26.52 -4.37
C ALA A 300 0.62 25.49 -3.92
N ARG A 301 1.03 24.28 -3.57
CA ARG A 301 0.13 23.27 -3.03
C ARG A 301 -0.34 23.52 -1.61
N PHE A 302 0.46 24.20 -0.79
CA PHE A 302 0.11 24.56 0.58
C PHE A 302 -0.57 25.93 0.69
N SER A 303 -0.35 26.84 -0.26
CA SER A 303 -0.94 28.19 -0.30
C SER A 303 -2.30 28.24 -0.98
N ASP A 304 -2.71 27.16 -1.67
CA ASP A 304 -3.99 27.12 -2.37
C ASP A 304 -5.14 27.34 -1.40
N SER A 305 -6.06 28.26 -1.73
CA SER A 305 -7.27 28.58 -0.96
C SER A 305 -8.16 27.38 -0.66
N ASN A 306 -7.86 26.23 -1.29
CA ASN A 306 -8.47 24.93 -1.08
C ASN A 306 -7.91 24.15 0.13
N MET A 307 -7.03 24.72 0.95
CA MET A 307 -6.55 24.00 2.15
C MET A 307 -7.68 23.69 3.13
N THR A 308 -8.62 24.60 3.30
CA THR A 308 -9.81 24.44 4.16
C THR A 308 -10.78 23.40 3.62
N THR A 309 -10.85 23.21 2.31
CA THR A 309 -11.73 22.23 1.65
C THR A 309 -11.03 20.90 1.31
N GLY A 310 -9.74 20.78 1.62
CA GLY A 310 -8.97 19.56 1.28
C GLY A 310 -8.92 19.28 -0.23
N GLY A 311 -9.04 20.32 -1.08
CA GLY A 311 -9.16 20.13 -2.54
C GLY A 311 -10.51 19.56 -2.97
N GLY A 312 -11.59 19.94 -2.31
CA GLY A 312 -12.95 19.43 -2.56
C GLY A 312 -13.27 18.09 -1.89
N ARG A 313 -12.28 17.43 -1.24
CA ARG A 313 -12.49 16.11 -0.61
C ARG A 313 -13.45 16.16 0.58
N THR A 314 -13.38 17.23 1.38
CA THR A 314 -14.28 17.44 2.52
C THR A 314 -15.72 17.63 2.04
N THR A 315 -15.92 18.47 1.03
CA THR A 315 -17.25 18.70 0.42
C THR A 315 -17.82 17.39 -0.16
N LEU A 316 -16.98 16.63 -0.89
CA LEU A 316 -17.40 15.34 -1.45
C LEU A 316 -17.74 14.33 -0.35
N SER A 317 -16.94 14.26 0.71
CA SER A 317 -17.22 13.40 1.86
C SER A 317 -18.53 13.75 2.57
N LEU A 318 -18.81 15.05 2.72
CA LEU A 318 -20.08 15.52 3.28
C LEU A 318 -21.27 15.20 2.36
N GLN A 319 -21.13 15.33 1.03
CA GLN A 319 -22.14 14.92 0.08
C GLN A 319 -22.50 13.43 0.22
N TYR A 320 -21.49 12.56 0.32
CA TYR A 320 -21.71 11.13 0.57
C TYR A 320 -22.42 10.86 1.90
N LEU A 321 -22.04 11.53 2.96
CA LEU A 321 -22.69 11.36 4.26
C LEU A 321 -24.13 11.85 4.22
N ASN A 322 -24.40 13.01 3.63
CA ASN A 322 -25.78 13.54 3.50
C ASN A 322 -26.64 12.56 2.69
N SER A 323 -26.19 12.16 1.48
CA SER A 323 -26.93 11.17 0.67
C SER A 323 -27.14 9.85 1.41
N PHE A 324 -26.18 9.40 2.20
CA PHE A 324 -26.28 8.19 3.00
C PHE A 324 -27.35 8.33 4.10
N PHE A 325 -27.38 9.47 4.82
CA PHE A 325 -28.37 9.70 5.87
C PHE A 325 -29.80 9.87 5.32
N ASP A 326 -29.94 10.31 4.07
CA ASP A 326 -31.23 10.38 3.39
C ASP A 326 -31.78 9.00 2.98
N MET A 327 -30.98 7.92 3.17
CA MET A 327 -31.33 6.54 2.81
C MET A 327 -31.34 5.60 4.02
N PRO A 328 -32.42 5.61 4.86
CA PRO A 328 -32.46 4.79 6.09
C PRO A 328 -32.24 3.30 5.87
N ARG A 329 -32.60 2.77 4.71
CA ARG A 329 -32.36 1.36 4.32
C ARG A 329 -30.88 0.98 4.26
N CYS A 330 -30.03 1.94 3.92
CA CYS A 330 -28.59 1.73 3.84
C CYS A 330 -27.87 1.86 5.20
N PHE A 331 -28.57 2.34 6.23
CA PHE A 331 -27.95 2.63 7.53
C PHE A 331 -27.35 1.39 8.19
N ILE A 332 -27.95 0.22 8.03
CA ILE A 332 -27.47 -1.04 8.63
C ILE A 332 -26.44 -1.71 7.70
N THR A 333 -26.78 -1.91 6.43
CA THR A 333 -26.02 -2.75 5.49
C THR A 333 -25.09 -1.97 4.57
N GLY A 334 -25.22 -0.64 4.54
CA GLY A 334 -24.48 0.21 3.62
C GLY A 334 -25.01 0.18 2.19
N THR A 335 -24.24 0.81 1.32
CA THR A 335 -24.53 0.92 -0.12
C THR A 335 -23.74 -0.11 -0.96
N GLY A 336 -22.91 -0.93 -0.33
CA GLY A 336 -21.93 -1.77 -1.03
C GLY A 336 -20.70 -0.99 -1.52
N VAL A 337 -19.65 -1.72 -1.83
CA VAL A 337 -18.36 -1.16 -2.29
C VAL A 337 -18.38 -0.89 -3.78
N THR A 338 -19.03 -1.75 -4.55
CA THR A 338 -19.07 -1.64 -6.01
C THR A 338 -20.11 -0.61 -6.49
N GLN A 339 -21.11 -0.31 -5.68
CA GLN A 339 -22.28 0.47 -6.10
C GLN A 339 -22.50 1.79 -5.33
N TYR A 340 -21.60 2.14 -4.39
CA TYR A 340 -21.82 3.30 -3.52
C TYR A 340 -22.02 4.63 -4.29
N LYS A 341 -21.37 4.80 -5.45
CA LYS A 341 -21.50 6.00 -6.28
C LYS A 341 -22.90 6.10 -6.91
N ASP A 342 -23.36 5.01 -7.47
CA ASP A 342 -24.63 4.94 -8.18
C ASP A 342 -25.80 5.06 -7.21
N ILE A 343 -25.71 4.38 -6.06
CA ILE A 343 -26.74 4.43 -5.02
C ILE A 343 -26.86 5.82 -4.39
N THR A 344 -25.73 6.48 -4.12
CA THR A 344 -25.72 7.82 -3.52
C THR A 344 -25.94 8.94 -4.53
N GLY A 345 -25.78 8.67 -5.83
CA GLY A 345 -25.80 9.69 -6.88
C GLY A 345 -24.62 10.65 -6.84
N VAL A 346 -23.59 10.35 -6.05
CA VAL A 346 -22.40 11.20 -5.89
C VAL A 346 -21.25 10.64 -6.71
N TYR A 347 -20.86 11.36 -7.76
CA TYR A 347 -19.80 10.94 -8.68
C TYR A 347 -18.46 11.52 -8.21
N GLY A 348 -17.63 10.67 -7.66
CA GLY A 348 -16.31 10.97 -7.17
C GLY A 348 -15.82 9.87 -6.24
N SER A 349 -14.60 9.99 -5.78
CA SER A 349 -14.03 8.97 -4.91
C SER A 349 -13.97 9.45 -3.46
N ILE A 350 -14.44 8.65 -2.52
CA ILE A 350 -14.33 8.97 -1.09
C ILE A 350 -12.85 8.81 -0.69
N HIS A 351 -12.20 9.93 -0.42
CA HIS A 351 -10.80 9.97 0.01
C HIS A 351 -10.68 10.01 1.54
N ASN A 352 -11.43 9.17 2.23
CA ASN A 352 -11.37 8.99 3.68
C ASN A 352 -11.86 7.60 4.03
N MET A 353 -10.98 6.78 4.63
CA MET A 353 -11.28 5.39 4.96
C MET A 353 -12.50 5.25 5.89
N LEU A 354 -12.60 6.09 6.92
CA LEU A 354 -13.70 5.99 7.90
C LEU A 354 -15.05 6.22 7.22
N ILE A 355 -15.14 7.29 6.41
CA ILE A 355 -16.37 7.63 5.68
C ILE A 355 -16.66 6.57 4.63
N GLN A 356 -15.65 6.10 3.89
CA GLN A 356 -15.82 5.07 2.88
C GLN A 356 -16.37 3.77 3.47
N VAL A 357 -15.75 3.28 4.56
CA VAL A 357 -16.21 2.07 5.26
C VAL A 357 -17.64 2.26 5.76
N PHE A 358 -17.93 3.43 6.33
CA PHE A 358 -19.27 3.75 6.86
C PHE A 358 -20.34 3.77 5.77
N VAL A 359 -20.09 4.42 4.66
CA VAL A 359 -21.04 4.48 3.53
C VAL A 359 -21.21 3.10 2.88
N CYS A 360 -20.11 2.38 2.66
CA CYS A 360 -20.17 1.09 1.97
C CYS A 360 -20.79 -0.03 2.81
N TYR A 361 -20.53 -0.08 4.12
CA TYR A 361 -20.97 -1.19 4.98
C TYR A 361 -22.06 -0.81 5.99
N GLY A 362 -22.49 0.45 6.04
CA GLY A 362 -23.42 0.93 7.03
C GLY A 362 -22.84 1.01 8.44
N PHE A 363 -23.63 1.48 9.40
CA PHE A 363 -23.13 1.75 10.76
C PHE A 363 -22.69 0.46 11.48
N VAL A 364 -23.56 -0.57 11.50
CA VAL A 364 -23.31 -1.80 12.26
C VAL A 364 -22.10 -2.56 11.71
N PHE A 365 -22.08 -2.80 10.41
CA PHE A 365 -21.00 -3.60 9.79
C PHE A 365 -19.68 -2.84 9.63
N SER A 366 -19.70 -1.51 9.67
CA SER A 366 -18.48 -0.71 9.82
C SER A 366 -17.80 -0.96 11.16
N ILE A 367 -18.56 -0.98 12.24
CA ILE A 367 -18.00 -1.33 13.57
C ILE A 367 -17.41 -2.74 13.53
N VAL A 368 -18.15 -3.70 12.98
CA VAL A 368 -17.66 -5.09 12.82
C VAL A 368 -16.37 -5.11 12.01
N PHE A 369 -16.31 -4.40 10.89
CA PHE A 369 -15.13 -4.32 10.03
C PHE A 369 -13.91 -3.78 10.80
N PHE A 370 -14.06 -2.65 11.50
CA PHE A 370 -12.97 -2.08 12.31
C PHE A 370 -12.53 -2.99 13.46
N VAL A 371 -13.48 -3.63 14.16
CA VAL A 371 -13.16 -4.62 15.19
C VAL A 371 -12.35 -5.77 14.59
N LEU A 372 -12.74 -6.28 13.41
CA LEU A 372 -12.00 -7.34 12.75
C LEU A 372 -10.61 -6.87 12.26
N MET A 373 -10.46 -5.63 11.82
CA MET A 373 -9.15 -5.07 11.47
C MET A 373 -8.22 -4.97 12.70
N LEU A 374 -8.74 -4.57 13.85
CA LEU A 374 -7.96 -4.34 15.05
C LEU A 374 -7.71 -5.61 15.87
N LYS A 375 -8.60 -6.61 15.78
CA LYS A 375 -8.51 -7.87 16.53
C LYS A 375 -7.14 -8.57 16.47
N PRO A 376 -6.43 -8.64 15.31
CA PRO A 376 -5.10 -9.25 15.25
C PRO A 376 -4.02 -8.52 16.05
N LEU A 377 -4.27 -7.28 16.48
CA LEU A 377 -3.35 -6.45 17.28
C LEU A 377 -3.56 -6.64 18.77
N LEU A 378 -4.71 -7.19 19.18
CA LEU A 378 -5.07 -7.38 20.61
C LEU A 378 -4.17 -8.46 21.24
N GLY A 379 -3.80 -8.24 22.52
CA GLY A 379 -3.01 -9.20 23.31
C GLY A 379 -1.50 -9.21 23.03
N ARG A 380 -0.98 -8.33 22.20
CA ARG A 380 0.47 -8.20 21.94
C ARG A 380 1.19 -7.45 23.06
N LYS A 381 1.93 -8.19 23.92
CA LYS A 381 2.61 -7.63 25.11
C LYS A 381 4.04 -7.11 24.87
N LYS A 382 4.68 -7.45 23.74
CA LYS A 382 6.11 -7.18 23.47
C LYS A 382 6.34 -6.45 22.16
N THR A 383 5.63 -5.33 21.95
CA THR A 383 5.82 -4.51 20.77
C THR A 383 6.72 -3.31 21.08
N THR A 384 7.49 -2.87 20.12
CA THR A 384 8.29 -1.63 20.18
C THR A 384 7.62 -0.55 19.35
N VAL A 385 7.90 0.72 19.63
CA VAL A 385 7.40 1.84 18.81
C VAL A 385 7.74 1.65 17.32
N VAL A 386 8.92 1.12 17.03
CA VAL A 386 9.36 0.88 15.65
C VAL A 386 8.47 -0.12 14.91
N SER A 387 7.92 -1.13 15.61
CA SER A 387 6.97 -2.08 15.02
C SER A 387 5.65 -1.44 14.59
N TRP A 388 5.27 -0.33 15.23
CA TRP A 388 4.02 0.38 14.94
C TRP A 388 4.16 1.44 13.83
N LEU A 389 5.38 1.83 13.42
CA LEU A 389 5.59 2.92 12.47
C LEU A 389 4.85 2.73 11.15
N ALA A 390 4.93 1.52 10.58
CA ALA A 390 4.22 1.21 9.36
C ALA A 390 2.70 1.32 9.53
N LEU A 391 2.16 0.84 10.67
CA LEU A 391 0.72 0.87 10.95
C LEU A 391 0.22 2.30 11.20
N ILE A 392 0.98 3.11 11.93
CA ILE A 392 0.67 4.53 12.14
C ILE A 392 0.70 5.26 10.80
N GLY A 393 1.76 5.07 10.02
CA GLY A 393 1.90 5.71 8.71
C GLY A 393 0.75 5.35 7.77
N VAL A 394 0.46 4.07 7.60
CA VAL A 394 -0.64 3.57 6.78
C VAL A 394 -1.99 4.07 7.32
N GLY A 395 -2.24 3.95 8.63
CA GLY A 395 -3.50 4.33 9.26
C GLY A 395 -3.84 5.81 9.14
N VAL A 396 -2.84 6.70 9.22
CA VAL A 396 -3.04 8.14 8.98
C VAL A 396 -3.22 8.43 7.49
N PHE A 397 -2.43 7.78 6.63
CA PHE A 397 -2.49 8.05 5.19
C PHE A 397 -3.83 7.64 4.57
N VAL A 398 -4.42 6.51 4.99
CA VAL A 398 -5.71 6.03 4.44
C VAL A 398 -6.89 6.97 4.75
N GLN A 399 -6.72 7.95 5.63
CA GLN A 399 -7.71 9.01 5.82
C GLN A 399 -7.72 10.05 4.68
N THR A 400 -6.80 9.95 3.73
CA THR A 400 -6.66 10.90 2.61
C THR A 400 -6.70 10.26 1.24
N ILE A 401 -6.85 8.93 1.17
CA ILE A 401 -7.01 8.16 -0.07
C ILE A 401 -8.20 7.20 0.04
N GLN A 402 -8.58 6.62 -1.08
CA GLN A 402 -9.50 5.48 -1.08
C GLN A 402 -8.82 4.29 -0.43
N PHE A 403 -9.53 3.56 0.43
CA PHE A 403 -9.02 2.38 1.10
C PHE A 403 -9.53 1.08 0.47
N ILE A 404 -10.83 1.01 0.24
CA ILE A 404 -11.48 -0.23 -0.26
C ILE A 404 -11.51 -0.26 -1.79
N ASN A 405 -11.58 0.89 -2.44
CA ASN A 405 -11.61 1.00 -3.89
C ASN A 405 -10.58 2.05 -4.36
N PRO A 406 -9.52 1.72 -5.08
CA PRO A 406 -9.16 0.37 -5.60
C PRO A 406 -8.71 -0.58 -4.49
N TYR A 407 -9.18 -1.81 -4.55
CA TYR A 407 -9.06 -2.81 -3.48
C TYR A 407 -7.63 -3.12 -3.05
N ALA A 408 -6.66 -2.98 -3.94
CA ALA A 408 -5.25 -3.25 -3.66
C ALA A 408 -4.69 -2.40 -2.51
N LEU A 409 -5.27 -1.23 -2.24
CA LEU A 409 -4.83 -0.34 -1.16
C LEU A 409 -5.14 -0.85 0.25
N MET A 410 -6.01 -1.85 0.40
CA MET A 410 -6.24 -2.53 1.68
C MET A 410 -5.04 -3.40 2.11
N LEU A 411 -4.31 -3.96 1.16
CA LEU A 411 -3.28 -4.97 1.45
C LEU A 411 -2.06 -4.42 2.22
N PRO A 412 -1.55 -3.19 2.00
CA PRO A 412 -0.49 -2.61 2.83
C PRO A 412 -0.85 -2.50 4.32
N TYR A 413 -2.13 -2.40 4.67
CA TYR A 413 -2.57 -2.48 6.06
C TYR A 413 -2.22 -3.83 6.69
N VAL A 414 -2.41 -4.93 5.97
CA VAL A 414 -2.06 -6.28 6.45
C VAL A 414 -0.55 -6.38 6.72
N ILE A 415 0.26 -5.83 5.82
CA ILE A 415 1.72 -5.76 6.00
C ILE A 415 2.09 -4.94 7.25
N ALA A 416 1.41 -3.82 7.46
CA ALA A 416 1.60 -3.00 8.66
C ALA A 416 1.21 -3.75 9.95
N VAL A 417 0.15 -4.57 9.92
CA VAL A 417 -0.20 -5.48 11.03
C VAL A 417 0.88 -6.55 11.23
N TYR A 418 1.45 -7.09 10.15
CA TYR A 418 2.57 -8.03 10.25
C TYR A 418 3.78 -7.40 10.94
N ALA A 419 4.09 -6.13 10.64
CA ALA A 419 5.16 -5.40 11.30
C ALA A 419 4.96 -5.32 12.83
N VAL A 420 3.72 -5.10 13.29
CA VAL A 420 3.40 -5.10 14.73
C VAL A 420 3.52 -6.50 15.35
N LYS A 421 3.26 -7.55 14.57
CA LYS A 421 3.30 -8.95 15.06
C LYS A 421 4.71 -9.50 15.24
N ILE A 422 5.74 -8.89 14.68
CA ILE A 422 7.12 -9.37 14.81
C ILE A 422 7.64 -9.20 16.24
N ASP A 423 8.19 -10.27 16.81
CA ASP A 423 8.96 -10.23 18.06
C ASP A 423 10.44 -9.99 17.75
N LEU A 424 10.90 -8.76 17.98
CA LEU A 424 12.30 -8.37 17.73
C LEU A 424 13.30 -9.16 18.59
N LYS A 425 12.91 -9.62 19.78
CA LYS A 425 13.81 -10.42 20.65
C LYS A 425 14.09 -11.82 20.10
N GLU A 426 13.14 -12.39 19.35
CA GLU A 426 13.35 -13.66 18.65
C GLU A 426 14.20 -13.48 17.39
N MET A 427 14.14 -12.30 16.76
CA MET A 427 14.93 -11.98 15.57
C MET A 427 16.41 -11.76 15.87
N ASP A 428 16.74 -11.17 17.03
CA ASP A 428 18.14 -10.97 17.48
C ASP A 428 18.85 -12.30 17.81
N LYS A 429 18.12 -13.42 17.91
CA LYS A 429 18.67 -14.76 18.18
C LYS A 429 18.95 -15.60 16.94
N LYS A 430 18.50 -15.14 15.78
CA LYS A 430 18.72 -15.77 14.47
C LYS A 430 19.94 -15.19 13.77
#